data_f597ac066caa619ed00f95d6a9c30e3e
#
_entry.id   f597ac066caa619ed00f95d6a9c30e3e
#
_cell.length_a   1.000
_cell.length_b   1.000
_cell.length_c   1.000
_cell.angle_alpha   90.00
_cell.angle_beta   90.00
_cell.angle_gamma   90.00
#
_symmetry.space_group_name_H-M   'P 1'
#
loop_
_entity.id
_entity.type
_entity.pdbx_description
1 polymer ?
#
loop_
_entity_poly.entity_id
_entity_poly.type
_entity_poly.pdbx_seq_one_letter_code
_entity_poly.pdbx_strand_id
1 'polypeptide(L)'
;VVDVFEEVEEQLRSDRYRTLALKILPWVLGALAAGLVVALGVWGFEHQRTEAANKASEQYTQAMEAFDQGRPAEAESLWAQVAKSSSKGYKSLALQHLGAAKLAANQTAEAVKLFDQAAEAAPNNVIGDVARLKSAFALLDTAPLKDMEARLDPLMKEGRPYRTEAREALAFSKLLAGDTAGARGDFVVISLLPDAQQTARDRARAAMALIDSGAAKAVPGAVKAALALPPPPQIAPNAGAPGLTLPDAQQQEAPNAQ
;
A
#
# COMPACT_ATOMS: atom_id res chain seq x y z
N VAL A 1 55.70 51.63 -38.78
CA VAL A 1 54.72 52.58 -38.22
C VAL A 1 53.40 51.94 -38.02
N VAL A 2 53.18 50.74 -38.61
CA VAL A 2 51.89 49.95 -38.49
C VAL A 2 51.84 49.16 -37.17
N ASP A 3 52.98 48.78 -36.58
CA ASP A 3 53.13 47.92 -35.44
C ASP A 3 52.62 48.50 -34.10
N VAL A 4 52.81 49.85 -33.93
CA VAL A 4 52.47 50.55 -32.67
C VAL A 4 50.94 50.71 -32.47
N PHE A 5 50.17 50.78 -33.53
CA PHE A 5 48.74 50.91 -33.45
C PHE A 5 48.05 49.54 -33.12
N GLU A 6 48.54 48.40 -33.63
CA GLU A 6 48.08 47.08 -33.30
C GLU A 6 48.38 46.75 -31.82
N GLU A 7 49.55 47.10 -31.31
CA GLU A 7 49.95 46.84 -29.92
C GLU A 7 49.13 47.66 -28.91
N VAL A 8 48.71 48.87 -29.26
CA VAL A 8 47.84 49.73 -28.42
C VAL A 8 46.38 49.20 -28.46
N GLU A 9 45.91 48.71 -29.60
CA GLU A 9 44.59 48.19 -29.75
C GLU A 9 44.44 46.84 -28.98
N GLU A 10 45.46 46.00 -28.98
CA GLU A 10 45.54 44.76 -28.23
C GLU A 10 45.61 45.00 -26.70
N GLN A 11 46.36 45.99 -26.23
CA GLN A 11 46.43 46.41 -24.83
C GLN A 11 45.08 46.99 -24.35
N LEU A 12 44.42 47.83 -25.13
CA LEU A 12 43.11 48.40 -24.80
C LEU A 12 42.01 47.31 -24.76
N ARG A 13 42.14 46.32 -25.61
CA ARG A 13 41.22 45.17 -25.64
C ARG A 13 41.42 44.26 -24.41
N SER A 14 42.67 43.97 -24.04
CA SER A 14 43.07 43.23 -22.86
C SER A 14 42.59 43.89 -21.56
N ASP A 15 42.76 45.21 -21.43
CA ASP A 15 42.32 45.95 -20.23
C ASP A 15 40.80 46.01 -20.08
N ARG A 16 40.06 46.07 -21.18
CA ARG A 16 38.58 45.97 -21.14
C ARG A 16 38.12 44.60 -20.68
N TYR A 17 38.73 43.52 -21.17
CA TYR A 17 38.39 42.16 -20.73
C TYR A 17 38.78 41.93 -19.27
N ARG A 18 39.90 42.42 -18.81
CA ARG A 18 40.36 42.35 -17.43
C ARG A 18 39.40 43.07 -16.48
N THR A 19 38.98 44.27 -16.83
CA THR A 19 38.06 45.08 -16.02
C THR A 19 36.67 44.45 -15.98
N LEU A 20 36.20 43.90 -17.12
CA LEU A 20 34.94 43.20 -17.19
C LEU A 20 34.97 41.89 -16.37
N ALA A 21 36.06 41.12 -16.48
CA ALA A 21 36.27 39.88 -15.73
C ALA A 21 36.28 40.15 -14.21
N LEU A 22 37.01 41.15 -13.73
CA LEU A 22 37.05 41.52 -12.31
C LEU A 22 35.70 42.01 -11.79
N LYS A 23 34.87 42.61 -12.63
CA LYS A 23 33.54 43.10 -12.25
C LYS A 23 32.50 41.96 -12.20
N ILE A 24 32.63 40.95 -13.07
CA ILE A 24 31.73 39.82 -13.16
C ILE A 24 32.13 38.67 -12.21
N LEU A 25 33.47 38.50 -11.98
CA LEU A 25 34.02 37.40 -11.17
C LEU A 25 33.35 37.23 -9.79
N PRO A 26 33.10 38.32 -8.98
CA PRO A 26 32.46 38.15 -7.68
C PRO A 26 31.03 37.64 -7.80
N TRP A 27 30.29 38.00 -8.85
CA TRP A 27 28.94 37.51 -9.11
C TRP A 27 28.95 36.04 -9.53
N VAL A 28 29.88 35.64 -10.38
CA VAL A 28 30.05 34.23 -10.79
C VAL A 28 30.47 33.39 -9.60
N LEU A 29 31.42 33.85 -8.78
CA LEU A 29 31.80 33.11 -7.56
C LEU A 29 30.66 33.04 -6.57
N GLY A 30 29.86 34.09 -6.40
CA GLY A 30 28.67 34.10 -5.56
C GLY A 30 27.62 33.09 -6.05
N ALA A 31 27.37 33.04 -7.36
CA ALA A 31 26.44 32.06 -7.96
C ALA A 31 26.94 30.63 -7.81
N LEU A 32 28.22 30.36 -8.00
CA LEU A 32 28.84 29.06 -7.79
C LEU A 32 28.78 28.62 -6.33
N ALA A 33 29.04 29.52 -5.38
CA ALA A 33 28.95 29.25 -3.95
C ALA A 33 27.48 28.91 -3.56
N ALA A 34 26.53 29.70 -4.04
CA ALA A 34 25.10 29.43 -3.81
C ALA A 34 24.65 28.07 -4.41
N GLY A 35 25.09 27.76 -5.64
CA GLY A 35 24.83 26.47 -6.28
C GLY A 35 25.42 25.29 -5.48
N LEU A 36 26.63 25.45 -4.94
CA LEU A 36 27.28 24.44 -4.11
C LEU A 36 26.52 24.21 -2.80
N VAL A 37 26.06 25.28 -2.13
CA VAL A 37 25.24 25.16 -0.90
C VAL A 37 23.94 24.42 -1.16
N VAL A 38 23.24 24.73 -2.26
CA VAL A 38 22.03 24.04 -2.67
C VAL A 38 22.32 22.55 -2.96
N ALA A 39 23.39 22.25 -3.71
CA ALA A 39 23.78 20.88 -4.03
C ALA A 39 24.10 20.05 -2.79
N LEU A 40 24.86 20.62 -1.84
CA LEU A 40 25.18 19.97 -0.56
C LEU A 40 23.92 19.78 0.30
N GLY A 41 23.01 20.74 0.30
CA GLY A 41 21.72 20.63 1.00
C GLY A 41 20.85 19.52 0.45
N VAL A 42 20.72 19.43 -0.86
CA VAL A 42 19.98 18.35 -1.55
C VAL A 42 20.65 17.01 -1.29
N TRP A 43 21.97 16.92 -1.45
CA TRP A 43 22.71 15.68 -1.21
C TRP A 43 22.58 15.19 0.23
N GLY A 44 22.70 16.06 1.23
CA GLY A 44 22.55 15.71 2.64
C GLY A 44 21.11 15.25 2.97
N PHE A 45 20.11 15.92 2.40
CA PHE A 45 18.72 15.53 2.56
C PHE A 45 18.40 14.15 1.93
N GLU A 46 18.93 13.90 0.72
CA GLU A 46 18.78 12.61 0.04
C GLU A 46 19.50 11.49 0.78
N HIS A 47 20.70 11.75 1.28
CA HIS A 47 21.47 10.80 2.07
C HIS A 47 20.73 10.39 3.35
N GLN A 48 20.21 11.36 4.09
CA GLN A 48 19.42 11.11 5.30
C GLN A 48 18.13 10.31 5.02
N ARG A 49 17.46 10.61 3.90
CA ARG A 49 16.27 9.85 3.47
C ARG A 49 16.60 8.41 3.14
N THR A 50 17.73 8.18 2.46
CA THR A 50 18.18 6.85 2.08
C THR A 50 18.55 6.03 3.30
N GLU A 51 19.28 6.58 4.25
CA GLU A 51 19.61 5.90 5.51
C GLU A 51 18.36 5.54 6.32
N ALA A 52 17.43 6.47 6.44
CA ALA A 52 16.16 6.20 7.12
C ALA A 52 15.34 5.11 6.41
N ALA A 53 15.37 5.06 5.07
CA ALA A 53 14.71 4.03 4.30
C ALA A 53 15.40 2.66 4.47
N ASN A 54 16.73 2.61 4.46
CA ASN A 54 17.49 1.38 4.68
C ASN A 54 17.23 0.78 6.07
N LYS A 55 17.28 1.62 7.12
CA LYS A 55 16.96 1.19 8.48
C LYS A 55 15.52 0.70 8.60
N ALA A 56 14.56 1.41 7.99
CA ALA A 56 13.17 1.00 8.01
C ALA A 56 12.94 -0.30 7.23
N SER A 57 13.67 -0.53 6.13
CA SER A 57 13.65 -1.76 5.35
C SER A 57 14.14 -2.95 6.17
N GLU A 58 15.29 -2.80 6.82
CA GLU A 58 15.87 -3.85 7.67
C GLU A 58 14.91 -4.24 8.80
N GLN A 59 14.40 -3.26 9.55
CA GLN A 59 13.44 -3.50 10.64
C GLN A 59 12.13 -4.12 10.11
N TYR A 60 11.67 -3.72 8.92
CA TYR A 60 10.49 -4.30 8.31
C TYR A 60 10.70 -5.76 7.94
N THR A 61 11.88 -6.11 7.38
CA THR A 61 12.25 -7.50 7.07
C THR A 61 12.31 -8.35 8.35
N GLN A 62 12.94 -7.85 9.40
CA GLN A 62 12.97 -8.52 10.70
C GLN A 62 11.56 -8.75 11.27
N ALA A 63 10.65 -7.77 11.09
CA ALA A 63 9.26 -7.91 11.50
C ALA A 63 8.53 -9.01 10.71
N MET A 64 8.75 -9.10 9.40
CA MET A 64 8.19 -10.15 8.56
C MET A 64 8.72 -11.53 8.96
N GLU A 65 10.03 -11.66 9.19
CA GLU A 65 10.64 -12.89 9.66
C GLU A 65 10.09 -13.34 11.02
N ALA A 66 9.93 -12.41 11.97
CA ALA A 66 9.32 -12.70 13.25
C ALA A 66 7.88 -13.20 13.11
N PHE A 67 7.11 -12.61 12.22
CA PHE A 67 5.73 -13.01 11.93
C PHE A 67 5.68 -14.41 11.32
N ASP A 68 6.51 -14.69 10.32
CA ASP A 68 6.58 -16.00 9.63
C ASP A 68 7.04 -17.13 10.57
N GLN A 69 7.84 -16.78 11.58
CA GLN A 69 8.29 -17.69 12.63
C GLN A 69 7.27 -17.88 13.77
N GLY A 70 6.05 -17.32 13.63
CA GLY A 70 5.00 -17.44 14.64
C GLY A 70 5.23 -16.61 15.91
N ARG A 71 5.97 -15.49 15.80
CA ARG A 71 6.25 -14.53 16.88
C ARG A 71 5.51 -13.20 16.66
N PRO A 72 4.16 -13.19 16.68
CA PRO A 72 3.38 -12.01 16.28
C PRO A 72 3.62 -10.80 17.18
N ALA A 73 3.81 -10.98 18.48
CA ALA A 73 4.06 -9.87 19.40
C ALA A 73 5.39 -9.13 19.10
N GLU A 74 6.43 -9.86 18.72
CA GLU A 74 7.71 -9.28 18.28
C GLU A 74 7.54 -8.55 16.94
N ALA A 75 6.84 -9.15 15.98
CA ALA A 75 6.52 -8.53 14.70
C ALA A 75 5.76 -7.21 14.88
N GLU A 76 4.72 -7.18 15.72
CA GLU A 76 3.97 -5.95 16.03
C GLU A 76 4.87 -4.87 16.64
N SER A 77 5.78 -5.22 17.56
CA SER A 77 6.73 -4.28 18.16
C SER A 77 7.65 -3.66 17.11
N LEU A 78 8.18 -4.48 16.19
CA LEU A 78 9.05 -4.04 15.10
C LEU A 78 8.26 -3.17 14.09
N TRP A 79 7.05 -3.57 13.67
CA TRP A 79 6.22 -2.72 12.82
C TRP A 79 5.86 -1.39 13.48
N ALA A 80 5.64 -1.35 14.81
CA ALA A 80 5.40 -0.12 15.54
C ALA A 80 6.61 0.84 15.51
N GLN A 81 7.83 0.31 15.45
CA GLN A 81 9.04 1.11 15.25
C GLN A 81 9.13 1.64 13.81
N VAL A 82 8.89 0.78 12.80
CA VAL A 82 8.89 1.15 11.39
C VAL A 82 7.80 2.20 11.09
N ALA A 83 6.64 2.12 11.75
CA ALA A 83 5.56 3.10 11.62
C ALA A 83 5.94 4.53 12.07
N LYS A 84 7.03 4.68 12.84
CA LYS A 84 7.56 5.98 13.26
C LYS A 84 8.63 6.52 12.30
N SER A 85 9.06 5.73 11.32
CA SER A 85 10.11 6.13 10.39
C SER A 85 9.68 7.29 9.47
N SER A 86 10.65 8.02 8.94
CA SER A 86 10.41 9.05 7.92
C SER A 86 10.20 8.47 6.52
N SER A 87 10.47 7.17 6.32
CA SER A 87 10.22 6.47 5.05
C SER A 87 8.73 6.23 4.85
N LYS A 88 8.10 7.05 4.01
CA LYS A 88 6.66 7.00 3.75
C LYS A 88 6.17 5.61 3.33
N GLY A 89 6.94 4.92 2.48
CA GLY A 89 6.59 3.58 2.00
C GLY A 89 6.55 2.57 3.13
N TYR A 90 7.66 2.40 3.85
CA TYR A 90 7.73 1.45 4.96
C TYR A 90 6.80 1.81 6.11
N LYS A 91 6.64 3.11 6.42
CA LYS A 91 5.65 3.57 7.40
C LYS A 91 4.24 3.12 7.03
N SER A 92 3.83 3.32 5.78
CA SER A 92 2.51 2.89 5.31
C SER A 92 2.33 1.38 5.38
N LEU A 93 3.34 0.59 4.95
CA LEU A 93 3.28 -0.86 5.01
C LEU A 93 3.19 -1.37 6.45
N ALA A 94 4.00 -0.84 7.35
CA ALA A 94 3.98 -1.22 8.77
C ALA A 94 2.63 -0.91 9.44
N LEU A 95 2.06 0.27 9.16
CA LEU A 95 0.71 0.63 9.64
C LEU A 95 -0.36 -0.32 9.12
N GLN A 96 -0.24 -0.81 7.88
CA GLN A 96 -1.16 -1.80 7.34
C GLN A 96 -1.05 -3.15 8.06
N HIS A 97 0.17 -3.60 8.43
CA HIS A 97 0.34 -4.82 9.21
C HIS A 97 -0.21 -4.68 10.62
N LEU A 98 0.04 -3.55 11.29
CA LEU A 98 -0.55 -3.25 12.59
C LEU A 98 -2.09 -3.20 12.52
N GLY A 99 -2.65 -2.61 11.46
CA GLY A 99 -4.09 -2.60 11.22
C GLY A 99 -4.65 -4.03 11.05
N ALA A 100 -3.95 -4.89 10.30
CA ALA A 100 -4.34 -6.29 10.14
C ALA A 100 -4.28 -7.07 11.47
N ALA A 101 -3.24 -6.85 12.29
CA ALA A 101 -3.15 -7.46 13.63
C ALA A 101 -4.31 -7.02 14.53
N LYS A 102 -4.68 -5.73 14.51
CA LYS A 102 -5.85 -5.22 15.25
C LYS A 102 -7.16 -5.83 14.76
N LEU A 103 -7.30 -6.00 13.45
CA LEU A 103 -8.49 -6.66 12.88
C LEU A 103 -8.59 -8.12 13.31
N ALA A 104 -7.47 -8.86 13.31
CA ALA A 104 -7.39 -10.22 13.80
C ALA A 104 -7.74 -10.34 15.30
N ALA A 105 -7.47 -9.30 16.08
CA ALA A 105 -7.85 -9.16 17.49
C ALA A 105 -9.29 -8.66 17.69
N ASN A 106 -10.12 -8.57 16.64
CA ASN A 106 -11.48 -8.02 16.65
C ASN A 106 -11.56 -6.54 17.10
N GLN A 107 -10.46 -5.78 16.98
CA GLN A 107 -10.37 -4.36 17.30
C GLN A 107 -10.59 -3.52 16.03
N THR A 108 -11.77 -3.65 15.41
CA THR A 108 -12.08 -3.08 14.09
C THR A 108 -11.86 -1.56 14.04
N ALA A 109 -12.28 -0.81 15.07
CA ALA A 109 -12.12 0.64 15.08
C ALA A 109 -10.65 1.09 15.09
N GLU A 110 -9.79 0.37 15.79
CA GLU A 110 -8.34 0.63 15.80
C GLU A 110 -7.70 0.23 14.47
N ALA A 111 -8.12 -0.90 13.91
CA ALA A 111 -7.67 -1.36 12.60
C ALA A 111 -7.98 -0.32 11.51
N VAL A 112 -9.20 0.18 11.44
CA VAL A 112 -9.63 1.23 10.50
C VAL A 112 -8.76 2.48 10.65
N LYS A 113 -8.53 2.94 11.88
CA LYS A 113 -7.66 4.11 12.14
C LYS A 113 -6.24 3.89 11.61
N LEU A 114 -5.68 2.71 11.81
CA LEU A 114 -4.34 2.37 11.33
C LEU A 114 -4.28 2.28 9.79
N PHE A 115 -5.29 1.70 9.15
CA PHE A 115 -5.39 1.68 7.69
C PHE A 115 -5.56 3.08 7.11
N ASP A 116 -6.37 3.95 7.72
CA ASP A 116 -6.53 5.33 7.28
C ASP A 116 -5.20 6.11 7.43
N GLN A 117 -4.48 5.95 8.54
CA GLN A 117 -3.13 6.51 8.71
C GLN A 117 -2.12 5.95 7.69
N ALA A 118 -2.23 4.67 7.35
CA ALA A 118 -1.39 4.05 6.33
C ALA A 118 -1.65 4.68 4.95
N ALA A 119 -2.91 4.96 4.63
CA ALA A 119 -3.30 5.62 3.39
C ALA A 119 -2.79 7.06 3.29
N GLU A 120 -2.81 7.81 4.39
CA GLU A 120 -2.27 9.18 4.47
C GLU A 120 -0.75 9.21 4.36
N ALA A 121 -0.07 8.23 4.98
CA ALA A 121 1.39 8.13 4.94
C ALA A 121 1.94 7.65 3.60
N ALA A 122 1.10 7.04 2.75
CA ALA A 122 1.52 6.38 1.51
C ALA A 122 2.22 7.34 0.53
N PRO A 123 3.30 6.90 -0.14
CA PRO A 123 4.02 7.74 -1.09
C PRO A 123 3.32 7.88 -2.45
N ASN A 124 2.38 7.00 -2.76
CA ASN A 124 1.64 6.96 -4.03
C ASN A 124 0.28 6.27 -3.87
N ASN A 125 -0.52 6.33 -4.94
CA ASN A 125 -1.86 5.75 -4.96
C ASN A 125 -1.87 4.23 -4.85
N VAL A 126 -0.83 3.52 -5.33
CA VAL A 126 -0.81 2.05 -5.28
C VAL A 126 -0.85 1.57 -3.83
N ILE A 127 0.05 2.09 -2.99
CA ILE A 127 0.11 1.72 -1.57
C ILE A 127 -1.06 2.34 -0.79
N GLY A 128 -1.42 3.59 -1.10
CA GLY A 128 -2.48 4.30 -0.39
C GLY A 128 -3.87 3.71 -0.62
N ASP A 129 -4.16 3.26 -1.84
CA ASP A 129 -5.47 2.69 -2.17
C ASP A 129 -5.67 1.29 -1.58
N VAL A 130 -4.61 0.49 -1.51
CA VAL A 130 -4.67 -0.78 -0.77
C VAL A 130 -5.05 -0.54 0.70
N ALA A 131 -4.45 0.46 1.33
CA ALA A 131 -4.76 0.79 2.71
C ALA A 131 -6.22 1.27 2.88
N ARG A 132 -6.70 2.13 1.96
CA ARG A 132 -8.11 2.58 1.94
C ARG A 132 -9.08 1.43 1.72
N LEU A 133 -8.76 0.50 0.81
CA LEU A 133 -9.57 -0.70 0.61
C LEU A 133 -9.63 -1.59 1.85
N LYS A 134 -8.47 -1.81 2.52
CA LYS A 134 -8.45 -2.56 3.78
C LYS A 134 -9.33 -1.90 4.85
N SER A 135 -9.30 -0.57 4.95
CA SER A 135 -10.17 0.20 5.83
C SER A 135 -11.65 0.00 5.48
N ALA A 136 -12.00 0.06 4.19
CA ALA A 136 -13.36 -0.17 3.73
C ALA A 136 -13.82 -1.62 3.98
N PHE A 137 -12.98 -2.62 3.69
CA PHE A 137 -13.30 -4.02 3.95
C PHE A 137 -13.51 -4.33 5.45
N ALA A 138 -12.73 -3.69 6.33
CA ALA A 138 -12.92 -3.82 7.77
C ALA A 138 -14.27 -3.29 8.25
N LEU A 139 -14.90 -2.42 7.47
CA LEU A 139 -16.21 -1.80 7.77
C LEU A 139 -17.38 -2.38 6.96
N LEU A 140 -17.10 -3.29 6.02
CA LEU A 140 -18.07 -3.73 5.01
C LEU A 140 -19.40 -4.22 5.61
N ASP A 141 -19.32 -4.97 6.69
CA ASP A 141 -20.48 -5.62 7.33
C ASP A 141 -21.19 -4.72 8.35
N THR A 142 -20.59 -3.57 8.73
CA THR A 142 -21.06 -2.77 9.86
C THR A 142 -21.36 -1.32 9.53
N ALA A 143 -20.70 -0.74 8.53
CA ALA A 143 -20.87 0.67 8.20
C ALA A 143 -22.14 0.91 7.36
N PRO A 144 -22.80 2.07 7.54
CA PRO A 144 -23.86 2.50 6.66
C PRO A 144 -23.39 2.66 5.20
N LEU A 145 -24.28 2.38 4.24
CA LEU A 145 -23.96 2.47 2.80
C LEU A 145 -23.36 3.84 2.42
N LYS A 146 -23.91 4.92 2.96
CA LYS A 146 -23.43 6.29 2.70
C LYS A 146 -21.95 6.49 3.08
N ASP A 147 -21.52 5.88 4.18
CA ASP A 147 -20.13 5.98 4.65
C ASP A 147 -19.20 5.13 3.75
N MET A 148 -19.70 3.98 3.28
CA MET A 148 -18.99 3.15 2.31
C MET A 148 -18.85 3.85 0.95
N GLU A 149 -19.89 4.49 0.46
CA GLU A 149 -19.84 5.33 -0.74
C GLU A 149 -18.77 6.42 -0.63
N ALA A 150 -18.78 7.18 0.46
CA ALA A 150 -17.80 8.24 0.69
C ALA A 150 -16.34 7.73 0.71
N ARG A 151 -16.11 6.53 1.23
CA ARG A 151 -14.78 5.89 1.29
C ARG A 151 -14.33 5.31 -0.05
N LEU A 152 -15.24 4.75 -0.84
CA LEU A 152 -14.93 3.99 -2.04
C LEU A 152 -14.97 4.83 -3.32
N ASP A 153 -15.82 5.85 -3.41
CA ASP A 153 -15.93 6.73 -4.58
C ASP A 153 -14.59 7.30 -5.06
N PRO A 154 -13.69 7.80 -4.20
CA PRO A 154 -12.39 8.29 -4.64
C PRO A 154 -11.51 7.22 -5.29
N LEU A 155 -11.72 5.94 -4.96
CA LEU A 155 -10.95 4.81 -5.47
C LEU A 155 -11.47 4.30 -6.82
N MET A 156 -12.73 4.61 -7.17
CA MET A 156 -13.38 4.15 -8.40
C MET A 156 -13.09 5.06 -9.61
N LYS A 157 -12.38 6.18 -9.42
CA LYS A 157 -12.03 7.11 -10.48
C LYS A 157 -11.13 6.45 -11.52
N GLU A 158 -11.19 6.95 -12.75
CA GLU A 158 -10.32 6.50 -13.84
C GLU A 158 -8.83 6.65 -13.46
N GLY A 159 -8.01 5.67 -13.84
CA GLY A 159 -6.58 5.64 -13.52
C GLY A 159 -6.24 5.20 -12.08
N ARG A 160 -7.24 4.88 -11.25
CA ARG A 160 -6.96 4.32 -9.91
C ARG A 160 -6.64 2.83 -10.01
N PRO A 161 -5.60 2.36 -9.29
CA PRO A 161 -5.10 0.99 -9.44
C PRO A 161 -6.06 -0.10 -8.97
N TYR A 162 -6.96 0.21 -8.04
CA TYR A 162 -7.89 -0.75 -7.43
C TYR A 162 -9.37 -0.38 -7.65
N ARG A 163 -9.67 0.26 -8.80
CA ARG A 163 -11.04 0.73 -9.08
C ARG A 163 -12.06 -0.40 -9.18
N THR A 164 -11.64 -1.57 -9.65
CA THR A 164 -12.51 -2.75 -9.76
C THR A 164 -12.87 -3.29 -8.40
N GLU A 165 -11.88 -3.45 -7.51
CA GLU A 165 -12.05 -3.92 -6.15
C GLU A 165 -12.88 -2.95 -5.30
N ALA A 166 -12.67 -1.64 -5.49
CA ALA A 166 -13.47 -0.62 -4.83
C ALA A 166 -14.95 -0.67 -5.26
N ARG A 167 -15.20 -0.84 -6.57
CA ARG A 167 -16.56 -1.00 -7.09
C ARG A 167 -17.20 -2.30 -6.61
N GLU A 168 -16.46 -3.39 -6.55
CA GLU A 168 -16.93 -4.67 -6.01
C GLU A 168 -17.34 -4.53 -4.54
N ALA A 169 -16.49 -3.86 -3.71
CA ALA A 169 -16.82 -3.58 -2.32
C ALA A 169 -18.09 -2.72 -2.18
N LEU A 170 -18.25 -1.72 -3.03
CA LEU A 170 -19.46 -0.89 -3.04
C LEU A 170 -20.70 -1.70 -3.43
N ALA A 171 -20.58 -2.57 -4.44
CA ALA A 171 -21.68 -3.44 -4.85
C ALA A 171 -22.13 -4.37 -3.70
N PHE A 172 -21.19 -4.96 -2.96
CA PHE A 172 -21.51 -5.74 -1.77
C PHE A 172 -22.14 -4.89 -0.66
N SER A 173 -21.64 -3.65 -0.43
CA SER A 173 -22.24 -2.73 0.55
C SER A 173 -23.71 -2.41 0.19
N LYS A 174 -24.01 -2.21 -1.10
CA LYS A 174 -25.39 -2.04 -1.59
C LYS A 174 -26.26 -3.28 -1.34
N LEU A 175 -25.70 -4.49 -1.58
CA LEU A 175 -26.41 -5.74 -1.27
C LEU A 175 -26.76 -5.84 0.23
N LEU A 176 -25.80 -5.51 1.10
CA LEU A 176 -26.00 -5.52 2.55
C LEU A 176 -27.03 -4.47 3.01
N ALA A 177 -27.11 -3.35 2.32
CA ALA A 177 -28.12 -2.32 2.53
C ALA A 177 -29.51 -2.67 1.92
N GLY A 178 -29.62 -3.78 1.17
CA GLY A 178 -30.85 -4.18 0.49
C GLY A 178 -31.07 -3.53 -0.88
N ASP A 179 -30.15 -2.68 -1.34
CA ASP A 179 -30.17 -2.08 -2.69
C ASP A 179 -29.64 -3.09 -3.73
N THR A 180 -30.46 -4.09 -4.02
CA THR A 180 -30.11 -5.15 -4.99
C THR A 180 -30.01 -4.60 -6.43
N ALA A 181 -30.79 -3.56 -6.78
CA ALA A 181 -30.74 -2.97 -8.10
C ALA A 181 -29.46 -2.18 -8.34
N GLY A 182 -29.06 -1.35 -7.38
CA GLY A 182 -27.78 -0.62 -7.41
C GLY A 182 -26.59 -1.56 -7.42
N ALA A 183 -26.60 -2.60 -6.59
CA ALA A 183 -25.55 -3.63 -6.56
C ALA A 183 -25.41 -4.33 -7.92
N ARG A 184 -26.55 -4.74 -8.53
CA ARG A 184 -26.56 -5.35 -9.85
C ARG A 184 -25.94 -4.44 -10.92
N GLY A 185 -26.26 -3.16 -10.87
CA GLY A 185 -25.68 -2.16 -11.78
C GLY A 185 -24.16 -2.12 -11.68
N ASP A 186 -23.58 -2.11 -10.47
CA ASP A 186 -22.13 -2.14 -10.28
C ASP A 186 -21.50 -3.45 -10.74
N PHE A 187 -22.12 -4.60 -10.51
CA PHE A 187 -21.63 -5.88 -11.02
C PHE A 187 -21.67 -5.96 -12.55
N VAL A 188 -22.69 -5.38 -13.20
CA VAL A 188 -22.70 -5.24 -14.67
C VAL A 188 -21.50 -4.44 -15.14
N VAL A 189 -21.22 -3.31 -14.51
CA VAL A 189 -20.04 -2.49 -14.86
C VAL A 189 -18.74 -3.31 -14.72
N ILE A 190 -18.54 -4.02 -13.60
CA ILE A 190 -17.35 -4.87 -13.40
C ILE A 190 -17.22 -5.92 -14.51
N SER A 191 -18.32 -6.57 -14.87
CA SER A 191 -18.32 -7.62 -15.91
C SER A 191 -17.89 -7.10 -17.30
N LEU A 192 -18.06 -5.80 -17.54
CA LEU A 192 -17.78 -5.13 -18.81
C LEU A 192 -16.45 -4.34 -18.80
N LEU A 193 -15.82 -4.12 -17.64
CA LEU A 193 -14.57 -3.38 -17.55
C LEU A 193 -13.44 -4.12 -18.29
N PRO A 194 -12.75 -3.49 -19.27
CA PRO A 194 -11.71 -4.14 -20.04
C PRO A 194 -10.50 -4.56 -19.22
N ASP A 195 -10.20 -3.80 -18.17
CA ASP A 195 -9.04 -3.98 -17.26
C ASP A 195 -9.38 -4.82 -16.00
N ALA A 196 -10.65 -5.22 -15.82
CA ALA A 196 -10.99 -6.12 -14.72
C ALA A 196 -10.36 -7.52 -14.92
N GLN A 197 -9.84 -8.09 -13.84
CA GLN A 197 -9.35 -9.47 -13.86
C GLN A 197 -10.50 -10.45 -14.14
N GLN A 198 -10.19 -11.58 -14.79
CA GLN A 198 -11.20 -12.59 -15.11
C GLN A 198 -11.95 -13.07 -13.86
N THR A 199 -11.22 -13.28 -12.76
CA THR A 199 -11.79 -13.67 -11.47
C THR A 199 -12.82 -12.67 -10.92
N ALA A 200 -12.58 -11.36 -11.08
CA ALA A 200 -13.52 -10.32 -10.67
C ALA A 200 -14.79 -10.35 -11.54
N ARG A 201 -14.64 -10.55 -12.87
CA ARG A 201 -15.78 -10.70 -13.78
C ARG A 201 -16.63 -11.92 -13.43
N ASP A 202 -15.98 -13.04 -13.08
CA ASP A 202 -16.69 -14.28 -12.74
C ASP A 202 -17.45 -14.13 -11.41
N ARG A 203 -16.86 -13.47 -10.39
CA ARG A 203 -17.55 -13.13 -9.15
C ARG A 203 -18.74 -12.19 -9.40
N ALA A 204 -18.56 -11.18 -10.26
CA ALA A 204 -19.64 -10.27 -10.63
C ALA A 204 -20.81 -11.01 -11.30
N ARG A 205 -20.53 -11.95 -12.21
CA ARG A 205 -21.57 -12.80 -12.84
C ARG A 205 -22.28 -13.67 -11.83
N ALA A 206 -21.56 -14.30 -10.92
CA ALA A 206 -22.14 -15.10 -9.86
C ALA A 206 -23.03 -14.26 -8.93
N ALA A 207 -22.60 -13.06 -8.56
CA ALA A 207 -23.39 -12.12 -7.76
C ALA A 207 -24.67 -11.67 -8.50
N MET A 208 -24.58 -11.37 -9.79
CA MET A 208 -25.77 -11.06 -10.60
C MET A 208 -26.75 -12.23 -10.65
N ALA A 209 -26.27 -13.47 -10.84
CA ALA A 209 -27.13 -14.65 -10.82
C ALA A 209 -27.84 -14.84 -9.47
N LEU A 210 -27.14 -14.57 -8.36
CA LEU A 210 -27.71 -14.58 -7.01
C LEU A 210 -28.81 -13.51 -6.85
N ILE A 211 -28.62 -12.32 -7.39
CA ILE A 211 -29.59 -11.23 -7.38
C ILE A 211 -30.80 -11.60 -8.23
N ASP A 212 -30.59 -12.08 -9.45
CA ASP A 212 -31.63 -12.40 -10.42
C ASP A 212 -32.50 -13.58 -9.98
N SER A 213 -31.93 -14.52 -9.22
CA SER A 213 -32.69 -15.62 -8.57
C SER A 213 -33.54 -15.16 -7.37
N GLY A 214 -33.35 -13.93 -6.89
CA GLY A 214 -33.98 -13.39 -5.69
C GLY A 214 -33.34 -13.85 -4.37
N ALA A 215 -32.37 -14.78 -4.39
CA ALA A 215 -31.68 -15.26 -3.20
C ALA A 215 -30.87 -14.18 -2.47
N ALA A 216 -30.43 -13.16 -3.18
CA ALA A 216 -29.72 -12.02 -2.60
C ALA A 216 -30.51 -11.28 -1.50
N LYS A 217 -31.83 -11.36 -1.48
CA LYS A 217 -32.66 -10.72 -0.45
C LYS A 217 -32.40 -11.29 0.95
N ALA A 218 -31.89 -12.50 1.05
CA ALA A 218 -31.57 -13.16 2.34
C ALA A 218 -30.19 -12.67 2.88
N VAL A 219 -29.33 -12.11 2.07
CA VAL A 219 -27.92 -11.75 2.43
C VAL A 219 -27.85 -10.82 3.65
N PRO A 220 -28.60 -9.69 3.72
CA PRO A 220 -28.52 -8.80 4.89
C PRO A 220 -28.88 -9.50 6.21
N GLY A 221 -29.92 -10.36 6.18
CA GLY A 221 -30.34 -11.15 7.34
C GLY A 221 -29.28 -12.18 7.76
N ALA A 222 -28.68 -12.87 6.80
CA ALA A 222 -27.64 -13.86 7.04
C ALA A 222 -26.37 -13.22 7.65
N VAL A 223 -25.94 -12.09 7.13
CA VAL A 223 -24.77 -11.36 7.68
C VAL A 223 -25.07 -10.86 9.09
N LYS A 224 -26.25 -10.29 9.33
CA LYS A 224 -26.65 -9.85 10.68
C LYS A 224 -26.69 -11.02 11.68
N ALA A 225 -27.15 -12.17 11.25
CA ALA A 225 -27.15 -13.38 12.09
C ALA A 225 -25.71 -13.86 12.37
N ALA A 226 -24.83 -13.83 11.36
CA ALA A 226 -23.44 -14.22 11.52
C ALA A 226 -22.68 -13.30 12.48
N LEU A 227 -22.92 -11.99 12.42
CA LEU A 227 -22.31 -11.00 13.33
C LEU A 227 -22.79 -11.14 14.78
N ALA A 228 -23.95 -11.75 15.02
CA ALA A 228 -24.48 -12.02 16.36
C ALA A 228 -23.87 -13.28 16.99
N LEU A 229 -23.16 -14.11 16.23
CA LEU A 229 -22.47 -15.29 16.76
C LEU A 229 -21.22 -14.88 17.54
N PRO A 230 -20.87 -15.63 18.63
CA PRO A 230 -19.60 -15.40 19.29
C PRO A 230 -18.45 -15.62 18.29
N PRO A 231 -17.35 -14.86 18.41
CA PRO A 231 -16.21 -15.05 17.53
C PRO A 231 -15.70 -16.49 17.62
N PRO A 232 -15.28 -17.10 16.50
CA PRO A 232 -14.73 -18.43 16.51
C PRO A 232 -13.53 -18.49 17.46
N PRO A 233 -13.32 -19.62 18.16
CA PRO A 233 -12.16 -19.77 19.03
C PRO A 233 -10.90 -19.52 18.21
N GLN A 234 -10.05 -18.62 18.68
CA GLN A 234 -8.77 -18.37 18.04
C GLN A 234 -7.93 -19.64 18.17
N ILE A 235 -7.73 -20.35 17.06
CA ILE A 235 -6.77 -21.46 17.02
C ILE A 235 -5.39 -20.78 17.11
N ALA A 236 -4.74 -20.93 18.25
CA ALA A 236 -3.37 -20.46 18.42
C ALA A 236 -2.50 -21.07 17.31
N PRO A 237 -1.65 -20.32 16.62
CA PRO A 237 -0.85 -20.82 15.50
C PRO A 237 0.11 -21.96 15.87
N ASN A 238 0.19 -22.31 17.15
CA ASN A 238 1.04 -23.38 17.70
C ASN A 238 0.27 -24.51 18.41
N ALA A 239 -1.03 -24.61 18.27
CA ALA A 239 -1.68 -25.90 18.57
C ALA A 239 -1.21 -26.87 17.49
N GLY A 240 -0.11 -27.58 17.76
CA GLY A 240 0.44 -28.57 16.86
C GLY A 240 -0.71 -29.43 16.33
N ALA A 241 -0.84 -29.51 15.03
CA ALA A 241 -1.76 -30.45 14.41
C ALA A 241 -1.54 -31.80 15.10
N PRO A 242 -2.57 -32.46 15.64
CA PRO A 242 -2.42 -33.80 16.14
C PRO A 242 -1.78 -34.59 15.01
N GLY A 243 -0.57 -35.10 15.24
CA GLY A 243 0.27 -35.72 14.23
C GLY A 243 -0.56 -36.72 13.45
N LEU A 244 -0.78 -36.47 12.16
CA LEU A 244 -1.08 -37.50 11.19
C LEU A 244 0.16 -38.39 11.16
N THR A 245 0.21 -39.37 12.07
CA THR A 245 1.12 -40.52 11.93
C THR A 245 0.68 -41.23 10.66
N LEU A 246 1.40 -40.98 9.57
CA LEU A 246 1.30 -41.84 8.40
C LEU A 246 1.62 -43.27 8.89
N PRO A 247 0.77 -44.29 8.58
CA PRO A 247 1.12 -45.65 8.91
C PRO A 247 2.44 -45.99 8.24
N ASP A 248 3.39 -46.54 9.02
CA ASP A 248 4.65 -47.05 8.54
C ASP A 248 4.40 -47.88 7.28
N ALA A 249 4.97 -47.45 6.16
CA ALA A 249 5.05 -48.27 4.98
C ALA A 249 5.96 -49.45 5.34
N GLN A 250 5.36 -50.58 5.66
CA GLN A 250 6.06 -51.85 5.85
C GLN A 250 6.95 -52.06 4.64
N GLN A 251 8.24 -52.09 4.92
CA GLN A 251 9.25 -52.57 3.99
C GLN A 251 8.88 -54.01 3.59
N GLN A 252 8.26 -54.16 2.41
CA GLN A 252 8.20 -55.44 1.74
C GLN A 252 9.58 -55.81 1.26
N GLU A 253 10.27 -56.65 2.06
CA GLU A 253 11.45 -57.37 1.60
C GLU A 253 11.10 -58.16 0.33
N ALA A 254 11.82 -57.87 -0.76
CA ALA A 254 11.78 -58.67 -1.97
C ALA A 254 12.39 -60.06 -1.71
N PRO A 255 11.74 -61.19 -2.08
CA PRO A 255 12.32 -62.53 -1.97
C PRO A 255 13.52 -62.66 -2.94
N ASN A 256 14.66 -63.09 -2.37
CA ASN A 256 15.82 -63.55 -3.10
C ASN A 256 15.44 -64.72 -4.04
N ALA A 257 15.62 -64.52 -5.36
CA ALA A 257 15.62 -65.62 -6.31
C ALA A 257 17.05 -66.24 -6.37
N GLN A 258 17.14 -67.50 -6.01
CA GLN A 258 18.27 -68.37 -6.37
C GLN A 258 18.14 -68.78 -7.84
#